data_ea104d070a469d103aa396b3f08716c0
#
_entry.id   ea104d070a469d103aa396b3f08716c0
#
_cell.length_a   1.000
_cell.length_b   1.000
_cell.length_c   1.000
_cell.angle_alpha   90.00
_cell.angle_beta   90.00
_cell.angle_gamma   90.00
#
_symmetry.space_group_name_H-M   'P 1'
#
loop_
_entity.id
_entity.type
_entity.pdbx_description
1 polymer ?
#
loop_
_entity_poly.entity_id
_entity_poly.type
_entity_poly.pdbx_seq_one_letter_code
_entity_poly.pdbx_strand_id
1 'polypeptide(L)'
;MSMSPTLEACLQGKGCQYEVIHHPYSHSSIETAAAAHVPGDRLAKTVLLEDEQGYVAAVLPSTHAVRLSEIWEMTGRHLTLASETDMRELFKDCEPGALPPVCTEYGMMTFLDESLAQQPDI
;
A
#
# COMPACT_ATOMS: atom_id res chain seq x y z
N MET A 1 -8.79 -11.97 10.08
CA MET A 1 -7.89 -10.88 9.75
C MET A 1 -8.61 -9.55 9.86
N SER A 2 -8.08 -8.61 10.59
CA SER A 2 -8.72 -7.34 10.87
C SER A 2 -7.91 -6.19 10.28
N MET A 3 -8.59 -5.05 10.11
CA MET A 3 -7.96 -3.81 9.68
C MET A 3 -6.91 -3.35 10.70
N SER A 4 -5.79 -2.81 10.23
CA SER A 4 -4.77 -2.21 11.09
C SER A 4 -5.39 -1.09 11.93
N PRO A 5 -5.13 -1.04 13.26
CA PRO A 5 -5.62 0.05 14.10
C PRO A 5 -5.17 1.43 13.63
N THR A 6 -3.96 1.56 13.10
CA THR A 6 -3.46 2.84 12.56
C THR A 6 -4.28 3.28 11.36
N LEU A 7 -4.58 2.37 10.43
CA LEU A 7 -5.41 2.66 9.27
C LEU A 7 -6.82 3.05 9.69
N GLU A 8 -7.43 2.31 10.61
CA GLU A 8 -8.78 2.59 11.09
C GLU A 8 -8.86 3.97 11.73
N ALA A 9 -7.90 4.32 12.59
CA ALA A 9 -7.84 5.63 13.22
C ALA A 9 -7.67 6.75 12.18
N CYS A 10 -6.85 6.53 11.15
CA CYS A 10 -6.67 7.49 10.07
C CYS A 10 -7.97 7.75 9.30
N LEU A 11 -8.69 6.69 8.92
CA LEU A 11 -9.94 6.80 8.18
C LEU A 11 -11.01 7.51 9.00
N GLN A 12 -11.15 7.16 10.28
CA GLN A 12 -12.10 7.79 11.18
C GLN A 12 -11.75 9.26 11.46
N GLY A 13 -10.48 9.55 11.71
CA GLY A 13 -10.01 10.90 12.01
C GLY A 13 -10.18 11.89 10.86
N LYS A 14 -10.12 11.40 9.62
CA LYS A 14 -10.30 12.22 8.41
C LYS A 14 -11.74 12.27 7.92
N GLY A 15 -12.67 11.59 8.59
CA GLY A 15 -14.06 11.54 8.18
C GLY A 15 -14.29 10.85 6.84
N CYS A 16 -13.42 9.92 6.46
CA CYS A 16 -13.54 9.19 5.19
C CYS A 16 -14.74 8.26 5.21
N GLN A 17 -15.46 8.19 4.09
CA GLN A 17 -16.49 7.18 3.90
C GLN A 17 -15.83 5.92 3.37
N TYR A 18 -16.03 4.79 4.05
CA TYR A 18 -15.46 3.52 3.63
C TYR A 18 -16.36 2.36 4.01
N GLU A 19 -16.15 1.24 3.32
CA GLU A 19 -16.84 -0.01 3.57
C GLU A 19 -15.80 -1.09 3.86
N VAL A 20 -16.04 -1.91 4.86
CA VAL A 20 -15.17 -3.03 5.18
C VAL A 20 -15.66 -4.28 4.46
N ILE A 21 -14.81 -4.86 3.62
CA ILE A 21 -15.12 -6.09 2.88
C ILE A 21 -14.28 -7.21 3.47
N HIS A 22 -14.98 -8.24 3.99
CA HIS A 22 -14.32 -9.45 4.49
C HIS A 22 -14.16 -10.44 3.34
N HIS A 23 -13.00 -11.06 3.25
CA HIS A 23 -12.69 -12.03 2.20
C HIS A 23 -11.89 -13.19 2.77
N PRO A 24 -11.87 -14.36 2.08
CA PRO A 24 -10.99 -15.47 2.49
C PRO A 24 -9.53 -15.07 2.44
N TYR A 25 -8.69 -15.78 3.19
CA TYR A 25 -7.25 -15.57 3.17
C TYR A 25 -6.70 -15.65 1.74
N SER A 26 -5.82 -14.72 1.39
CA SER A 26 -5.22 -14.64 0.06
C SER A 26 -3.72 -14.36 0.17
N HIS A 27 -2.96 -14.81 -0.83
CA HIS A 27 -1.50 -14.72 -0.83
C HIS A 27 -0.95 -13.54 -1.62
N SER A 28 -1.76 -12.89 -2.45
CA SER A 28 -1.34 -11.78 -3.29
C SER A 28 -2.44 -10.74 -3.41
N SER A 29 -2.09 -9.52 -3.85
CA SER A 29 -3.09 -8.48 -4.07
C SER A 29 -4.07 -8.83 -5.18
N ILE A 30 -3.63 -9.55 -6.21
CA ILE A 30 -4.52 -10.02 -7.29
C ILE A 30 -5.51 -11.05 -6.76
N GLU A 31 -5.07 -11.98 -5.92
CA GLU A 31 -5.96 -12.94 -5.27
C GLU A 31 -6.93 -12.25 -4.31
N THR A 32 -6.49 -11.23 -3.59
CA THR A 32 -7.33 -10.44 -2.71
C THR A 32 -8.43 -9.74 -3.51
N ALA A 33 -8.09 -9.14 -4.64
CA ALA A 33 -9.08 -8.49 -5.51
C ALA A 33 -10.15 -9.48 -5.97
N ALA A 34 -9.75 -10.68 -6.40
CA ALA A 34 -10.66 -11.73 -6.82
C ALA A 34 -11.56 -12.21 -5.66
N ALA A 35 -10.98 -12.45 -4.49
CA ALA A 35 -11.70 -12.92 -3.31
C ALA A 35 -12.71 -11.89 -2.78
N ALA A 36 -12.41 -10.61 -2.90
CA ALA A 36 -13.27 -9.51 -2.47
C ALA A 36 -14.23 -9.03 -3.55
N HIS A 37 -14.16 -9.58 -4.76
CA HIS A 37 -14.94 -9.16 -5.93
C HIS A 37 -14.73 -7.68 -6.28
N VAL A 38 -13.49 -7.21 -6.16
CA VAL A 38 -13.08 -5.85 -6.49
C VAL A 38 -12.23 -5.89 -7.77
N PRO A 39 -12.48 -5.00 -8.75
CA PRO A 39 -11.58 -4.91 -9.91
C PRO A 39 -10.13 -4.69 -9.47
N GLY A 40 -9.19 -5.42 -10.06
CA GLY A 40 -7.78 -5.36 -9.68
C GLY A 40 -7.17 -3.97 -9.78
N ASP A 41 -7.62 -3.14 -10.75
CA ASP A 41 -7.16 -1.78 -10.94
C ASP A 41 -7.72 -0.79 -9.90
N ARG A 42 -8.65 -1.22 -9.06
CA ARG A 42 -9.19 -0.46 -7.93
C ARG A 42 -8.69 -0.94 -6.58
N LEU A 43 -7.97 -2.05 -6.55
CA LEU A 43 -7.32 -2.52 -5.32
C LEU A 43 -5.91 -1.92 -5.25
N ALA A 44 -5.70 -1.07 -4.26
CA ALA A 44 -4.38 -0.50 -4.00
C ALA A 44 -3.50 -1.52 -3.29
N LYS A 45 -2.27 -1.66 -3.76
CA LYS A 45 -1.23 -2.41 -3.06
C LYS A 45 -0.12 -1.44 -2.67
N THR A 46 0.55 -1.74 -1.58
CA THR A 46 1.65 -0.94 -1.06
C THR A 46 2.94 -1.75 -1.12
N VAL A 47 3.97 -1.16 -1.72
CA VAL A 47 5.31 -1.74 -1.83
C VAL A 47 6.27 -0.86 -1.03
N LEU A 48 6.97 -1.47 -0.08
CA LEU A 48 7.96 -0.76 0.72
C LEU A 48 9.31 -0.77 0.02
N LEU A 49 9.90 0.42 -0.14
CA LEU A 49 11.17 0.64 -0.81
C LEU A 49 12.16 1.30 0.14
N GLU A 50 13.45 1.13 -0.11
CA GLU A 50 14.48 1.75 0.72
C GLU A 50 15.71 2.18 -0.08
N ASP A 51 16.43 3.16 0.45
CA ASP A 51 17.77 3.55 0.04
C ASP A 51 18.54 4.04 1.29
N GLU A 52 19.72 4.64 1.13
CA GLU A 52 20.49 5.15 2.25
C GLU A 52 19.82 6.31 3.00
N GLN A 53 18.84 6.97 2.40
CA GLN A 53 18.08 8.06 3.05
C GLN A 53 16.89 7.56 3.86
N GLY A 54 16.51 6.31 3.72
CA GLY A 54 15.42 5.71 4.49
C GLY A 54 14.39 5.00 3.63
N TYR A 55 13.19 4.82 4.21
CA TYR A 55 12.10 4.08 3.61
C TYR A 55 11.10 5.00 2.92
N VAL A 56 10.54 4.53 1.81
CA VAL A 56 9.39 5.14 1.16
C VAL A 56 8.40 4.06 0.77
N ALA A 57 7.13 4.43 0.64
CA ALA A 57 6.09 3.53 0.20
C ALA A 57 5.63 3.92 -1.21
N ALA A 58 5.38 2.93 -2.05
CA ALA A 58 4.74 3.11 -3.35
C ALA A 58 3.38 2.44 -3.32
N VAL A 59 2.33 3.20 -3.62
CA VAL A 59 0.94 2.71 -3.64
C VAL A 59 0.47 2.71 -5.09
N LEU A 60 0.09 1.55 -5.58
CA LEU A 60 -0.28 1.35 -6.98
C LEU A 60 -1.38 0.28 -7.11
N PRO A 61 -2.07 0.22 -8.27
CA PRO A 61 -3.07 -0.82 -8.48
C PRO A 61 -2.46 -2.22 -8.44
N SER A 62 -3.23 -3.20 -7.97
CA SER A 62 -2.77 -4.59 -7.90
C SER A 62 -2.35 -5.17 -9.27
N THR A 63 -2.86 -4.60 -10.36
CA THR A 63 -2.53 -5.01 -11.73
C THR A 63 -1.22 -4.43 -12.25
N HIS A 64 -0.61 -3.49 -11.53
CA HIS A 64 0.64 -2.85 -11.95
C HIS A 64 1.83 -3.36 -11.13
N ALA A 65 3.03 -3.22 -11.69
CA ALA A 65 4.28 -3.46 -10.99
C ALA A 65 4.97 -2.13 -10.72
N VAL A 66 5.72 -2.04 -9.61
CA VAL A 66 6.49 -0.83 -9.31
C VAL A 66 7.63 -0.69 -10.33
N ARG A 67 7.83 0.53 -10.84
CA ARG A 67 8.88 0.85 -11.81
C ARG A 67 9.92 1.73 -11.13
N LEU A 68 10.98 1.10 -10.64
CA LEU A 68 12.03 1.80 -9.90
C LEU A 68 12.76 2.83 -10.77
N SER A 69 12.90 2.58 -12.08
CA SER A 69 13.51 3.53 -13.00
C SER A 69 12.72 4.84 -13.14
N GLU A 70 11.38 4.77 -13.12
CA GLU A 70 10.55 5.97 -13.18
C GLU A 70 10.68 6.79 -11.89
N ILE A 71 10.75 6.11 -10.74
CA ILE A 71 10.95 6.78 -9.46
C ILE A 71 12.31 7.46 -9.43
N TRP A 72 13.35 6.81 -9.97
CA TRP A 72 14.67 7.39 -10.06
C TRP A 72 14.68 8.65 -10.94
N GLU A 73 14.01 8.61 -12.07
CA GLU A 73 13.91 9.79 -12.96
C GLU A 73 13.22 10.97 -12.28
N MET A 74 12.19 10.70 -11.46
CA MET A 74 11.45 11.76 -10.76
C MET A 74 12.17 12.30 -9.54
N THR A 75 12.90 11.46 -8.81
CA THR A 75 13.41 11.79 -7.47
C THR A 75 14.94 11.81 -7.38
N GLY A 76 15.64 11.17 -8.33
CA GLY A 76 17.08 10.95 -8.25
C GLY A 76 17.49 9.89 -7.22
N ARG A 77 16.54 9.12 -6.69
CA ARG A 77 16.80 8.10 -5.67
C ARG A 77 16.82 6.70 -6.28
N HIS A 78 17.87 5.94 -5.95
CA HIS A 78 18.03 4.54 -6.34
C HIS A 78 17.41 3.64 -5.26
N LEU A 79 16.11 3.47 -5.31
CA LEU A 79 15.37 2.69 -4.34
C LEU A 79 15.38 1.20 -4.71
N THR A 80 15.36 0.35 -3.70
CA THR A 80 15.24 -1.10 -3.84
C THR A 80 14.10 -1.60 -2.95
N LEU A 81 13.66 -2.85 -3.18
CA LEU A 81 12.62 -3.45 -2.35
C LEU A 81 13.15 -3.68 -0.94
N ALA A 82 12.38 -3.28 0.06
CA ALA A 82 12.72 -3.54 1.47
C ALA A 82 12.46 -5.01 1.82
N SER A 83 13.14 -5.49 2.87
CA SER A 83 12.98 -6.87 3.34
C SER A 83 11.67 -7.06 4.11
N GLU A 84 11.23 -8.33 4.23
CA GLU A 84 10.08 -8.67 5.07
C GLU A 84 10.33 -8.31 6.54
N THR A 85 11.56 -8.43 7.01
CA THR A 85 11.91 -8.05 8.39
C THR A 85 11.66 -6.56 8.62
N ASP A 86 12.09 -5.72 7.69
CA ASP A 86 11.86 -4.28 7.76
C ASP A 86 10.37 -3.96 7.72
N MET A 87 9.60 -4.64 6.86
CA MET A 87 8.16 -4.46 6.81
C MET A 87 7.48 -4.77 8.14
N ARG A 88 7.87 -5.85 8.80
CA ARG A 88 7.32 -6.24 10.10
C ARG A 88 7.64 -5.24 11.18
N GLU A 89 8.83 -4.68 11.17
CA GLU A 89 9.25 -3.70 12.16
C GLU A 89 8.54 -2.36 12.01
N LEU A 90 8.34 -1.90 10.76
CA LEU A 90 7.71 -0.62 10.47
C LEU A 90 6.17 -0.68 10.54
N PHE A 91 5.59 -1.83 10.24
CA PHE A 91 4.13 -2.02 10.20
C PHE A 91 3.71 -3.10 11.20
N LYS A 92 3.97 -2.84 12.49
CA LYS A 92 3.74 -3.83 13.56
C LYS A 92 2.28 -4.22 13.75
N ASP A 93 1.34 -3.36 13.38
CA ASP A 93 -0.09 -3.62 13.52
C ASP A 93 -0.74 -4.14 12.23
N CYS A 94 0.08 -4.57 11.25
CA CYS A 94 -0.39 -5.09 9.97
C CYS A 94 -0.01 -6.55 9.80
N GLU A 95 -0.83 -7.29 9.05
CA GLU A 95 -0.47 -8.63 8.59
C GLU A 95 0.70 -8.53 7.60
N PRO A 96 1.64 -9.50 7.60
CA PRO A 96 2.71 -9.53 6.60
C PRO A 96 2.14 -9.54 5.17
N GLY A 97 2.63 -8.63 4.33
CA GLY A 97 2.16 -8.49 2.96
C GLY A 97 0.87 -7.70 2.79
N ALA A 98 0.26 -7.23 3.87
CA ALA A 98 -0.98 -6.45 3.84
C ALA A 98 -0.74 -5.03 4.36
N LEU A 99 0.18 -4.29 3.71
CA LEU A 99 0.51 -2.92 4.09
C LEU A 99 -0.60 -1.96 3.67
N PRO A 100 -0.96 -0.99 4.52
CA PRO A 100 -2.02 -0.04 4.19
C PRO A 100 -1.53 1.02 3.19
N PRO A 101 -2.45 1.65 2.41
CA PRO A 101 -2.08 2.65 1.42
C PRO A 101 -1.85 4.05 2.00
N VAL A 102 -1.93 4.23 3.31
CA VAL A 102 -1.77 5.52 4.00
C VAL A 102 -0.50 5.55 4.85
N CYS A 103 0.63 5.25 4.21
CA CYS A 103 1.91 5.09 4.90
C CYS A 103 2.46 6.39 5.52
N THR A 104 1.92 7.55 5.15
CA THR A 104 2.24 8.82 5.82
C THR A 104 1.91 8.78 7.31
N GLU A 105 0.92 7.98 7.72
CA GLU A 105 0.58 7.77 9.13
C GLU A 105 1.64 6.95 9.88
N TYR A 106 2.54 6.31 9.14
CA TYR A 106 3.71 5.60 9.69
C TYR A 106 4.99 6.42 9.55
N GLY A 107 4.87 7.72 9.21
CA GLY A 107 5.99 8.64 9.16
C GLY A 107 6.89 8.51 7.94
N MET A 108 6.40 7.96 6.83
CA MET A 108 7.20 7.82 5.63
C MET A 108 6.58 8.49 4.40
N MET A 109 7.46 8.93 3.47
CA MET A 109 7.04 9.46 2.19
C MET A 109 6.31 8.38 1.38
N THR A 110 5.22 8.78 0.72
CA THR A 110 4.40 7.85 -0.05
C THR A 110 4.21 8.37 -1.47
N PHE A 111 4.49 7.52 -2.47
CA PHE A 111 4.20 7.78 -3.87
C PHE A 111 2.90 7.10 -4.24
N LEU A 112 1.97 7.85 -4.83
CA LEU A 112 0.68 7.34 -5.26
C LEU A 112 0.63 7.28 -6.78
N ASP A 113 0.27 6.12 -7.34
CA ASP A 113 0.02 5.99 -8.78
C ASP A 113 -1.21 6.81 -9.17
N GLU A 114 -1.07 7.63 -10.19
CA GLU A 114 -2.16 8.53 -10.64
C GLU A 114 -3.43 7.78 -11.03
N SER A 115 -3.32 6.57 -11.54
CA SER A 115 -4.48 5.79 -11.96
C SER A 115 -5.41 5.47 -10.79
N LEU A 116 -4.90 5.33 -9.57
CA LEU A 116 -5.72 5.15 -8.38
C LEU A 116 -6.52 6.41 -8.04
N ALA A 117 -5.93 7.58 -8.22
CA ALA A 117 -6.59 8.85 -7.95
C ALA A 117 -7.74 9.13 -8.94
N GLN A 118 -7.73 8.48 -10.10
CA GLN A 118 -8.75 8.63 -11.13
C GLN A 118 -9.92 7.67 -10.93
N GLN A 119 -9.82 6.68 -10.05
CA GLN A 119 -10.90 5.75 -9.77
C GLN A 119 -11.94 6.39 -8.85
N PRO A 120 -13.24 6.07 -9.02
CA PRO A 120 -14.28 6.60 -8.14
C PRO A 120 -14.15 6.09 -6.70
N ASP A 121 -13.60 4.89 -6.54
CA ASP A 121 -13.27 4.29 -5.24
C ASP A 121 -12.11 3.31 -5.40
N ILE A 122 -11.46 3.02 -4.31
CA ILE A 122 -10.38 2.04 -4.26
C ILE A 122 -10.50 1.19 -3.00
#